data_aa2467b49bf9ca01ed23efc5ca1c7dde
#
_entry.id   aa2467b49bf9ca01ed23efc5ca1c7dde
#
_cell.length_a   1.000
_cell.length_b   1.000
_cell.length_c   1.000
_cell.angle_alpha   90.00
_cell.angle_beta   90.00
_cell.angle_gamma   90.00
#
_symmetry.space_group_name_H-M   'P 1'
#
loop_
_entity.id
_entity.type
_entity.pdbx_description
1 polymer ?
#
loop_
_entity_poly.entity_id
_entity_poly.type
_entity_poly.pdbx_seq_one_letter_code
_entity_poly.pdbx_strand_id
1 'polypeptide(L)'
;WQNFYNDDENSFTYVSMTGLKKEYYGLEAGLKFKVTSWLDFNTLGTISEAKNINNVNAVYMLSKSAEVYTDKAYVMNMRESGTPLTVGSIGLDLHTNGWFVNLNANYYDRIYLSYSPSYRYEKVLTNRQAAYKAYPEIFAPTTLDGMSWTEDAVAQEKGHGGWMVDLSIGKSVRLKKGSLNFNLMITNLLNNQKIVTGGYEQNSRSGYTITTGGEVNNVRVYQFSKNPKKYYTWGTNGMFQIGYRF
;
A
#
# COMPACT_ATOMS: atom_id res chain seq x y z
N TRP A 1 -20.36 -4.23 -0.20
CA TRP A 1 -20.19 -4.85 1.13
C TRP A 1 -18.74 -5.17 1.35
N GLN A 2 -18.23 -4.87 2.54
CA GLN A 2 -16.89 -5.22 2.97
C GLN A 2 -16.97 -5.95 4.30
N ASN A 3 -16.08 -6.91 4.52
CA ASN A 3 -15.98 -7.65 5.76
C ASN A 3 -14.69 -7.27 6.47
N PHE A 4 -14.80 -6.92 7.73
CA PHE A 4 -13.66 -6.62 8.59
C PHE A 4 -13.72 -7.49 9.83
N TYR A 5 -12.56 -8.01 10.25
CA TYR A 5 -12.46 -8.66 11.53
C TYR A 5 -12.36 -7.61 12.64
N ASN A 6 -13.17 -7.76 13.67
CA ASN A 6 -13.15 -6.91 14.85
C ASN A 6 -12.62 -7.72 16.04
N ASP A 7 -11.38 -7.42 16.43
CA ASP A 7 -10.70 -8.14 17.53
C ASP A 7 -11.41 -7.97 18.87
N ASP A 8 -12.03 -6.81 19.12
CA ASP A 8 -12.70 -6.54 20.39
C ASP A 8 -13.94 -7.39 20.59
N GLU A 9 -14.66 -7.59 19.51
CA GLU A 9 -15.88 -8.40 19.49
C GLU A 9 -15.59 -9.86 19.16
N ASN A 10 -14.35 -10.18 18.82
CA ASN A 10 -13.96 -11.49 18.28
C ASN A 10 -14.95 -11.97 17.19
N SER A 11 -15.25 -11.08 16.26
CA SER A 11 -16.28 -11.27 15.24
C SER A 11 -15.97 -10.50 13.98
N PHE A 12 -16.67 -10.80 12.89
CA PHE A 12 -16.61 -10.00 11.67
C PHE A 12 -17.65 -8.88 11.69
N THR A 13 -17.29 -7.75 11.13
CA THR A 13 -18.21 -6.65 10.86
C THR A 13 -18.48 -6.57 9.37
N TYR A 14 -19.75 -6.64 9.00
CA TYR A 14 -20.22 -6.45 7.64
C TYR A 14 -20.58 -4.99 7.45
N VAL A 15 -19.97 -4.31 6.49
CA VAL A 15 -20.17 -2.89 6.24
C VAL A 15 -20.66 -2.66 4.83
N SER A 16 -21.72 -1.87 4.69
CA SER A 16 -22.21 -1.35 3.42
C SER A 16 -22.13 0.17 3.40
N MET A 17 -21.50 0.72 2.38
CA MET A 17 -21.40 2.15 2.14
C MET A 17 -22.03 2.48 0.80
N THR A 18 -23.21 3.10 0.82
CA THR A 18 -23.95 3.48 -0.39
C THR A 18 -23.68 4.94 -0.74
N GLY A 19 -23.59 5.24 -2.04
CA GLY A 19 -23.36 6.61 -2.52
C GLY A 19 -21.89 7.08 -2.42
N LEU A 20 -20.94 6.18 -2.17
CA LEU A 20 -19.54 6.52 -2.22
C LEU A 20 -19.12 6.88 -3.64
N LYS A 21 -18.53 8.07 -3.79
CA LYS A 21 -18.05 8.58 -5.07
C LYS A 21 -16.54 8.54 -5.09
N LYS A 22 -15.98 8.18 -6.22
CA LYS A 22 -14.53 8.09 -6.43
C LYS A 22 -14.10 8.96 -7.59
N GLU A 23 -12.89 9.45 -7.51
CA GLU A 23 -12.23 10.25 -8.53
C GLU A 23 -10.94 9.56 -8.95
N TYR A 24 -10.73 9.48 -10.27
CA TYR A 24 -9.54 8.88 -10.88
C TYR A 24 -9.01 9.84 -11.95
N TYR A 25 -7.76 10.24 -11.83
CA TYR A 25 -7.06 11.02 -12.85
C TYR A 25 -5.56 10.79 -12.76
N GLY A 26 -4.86 11.10 -13.83
CA GLY A 26 -3.41 10.94 -13.85
C GLY A 26 -2.81 11.37 -15.17
N LEU A 27 -1.50 11.36 -15.18
CA LEU A 27 -0.66 11.57 -16.36
C LEU A 27 0.29 10.39 -16.49
N GLU A 28 0.39 9.87 -17.72
CA GLU A 28 1.34 8.84 -18.09
C GLU A 28 2.13 9.31 -19.32
N ALA A 29 3.44 9.11 -19.31
CA ALA A 29 4.32 9.40 -20.42
C ALA A 29 5.38 8.31 -20.56
N GLY A 30 5.64 7.89 -21.79
CA GLY A 30 6.68 6.91 -22.09
C GLY A 30 7.45 7.33 -23.32
N LEU A 31 8.76 7.10 -23.31
CA LEU A 31 9.67 7.39 -24.41
C LEU A 31 10.56 6.17 -24.66
N LYS A 32 10.83 5.91 -25.92
CA LYS A 32 11.82 4.92 -26.35
C LYS A 32 12.72 5.55 -27.41
N PHE A 33 14.03 5.48 -27.18
CA PHE A 33 15.06 6.00 -28.07
C PHE A 33 15.97 4.88 -28.53
N LYS A 34 16.22 4.81 -29.80
CA LYS A 34 17.29 4.02 -30.36
C LYS A 34 18.59 4.81 -30.30
N VAL A 35 19.41 4.54 -29.28
CA VAL A 35 20.66 5.26 -29.03
C VAL A 35 21.72 4.89 -30.09
N THR A 36 21.83 3.59 -30.36
CA THR A 36 22.70 3.02 -31.40
C THR A 36 21.99 1.86 -32.10
N SER A 37 22.65 1.19 -33.06
CA SER A 37 22.09 -0.01 -33.67
C SER A 37 21.98 -1.21 -32.72
N TRP A 38 22.61 -1.16 -31.56
CA TRP A 38 22.70 -2.24 -30.59
C TRP A 38 22.22 -1.84 -29.18
N LEU A 39 21.81 -0.58 -28.96
CA LEU A 39 21.38 -0.05 -27.65
C LEU A 39 20.13 0.80 -27.82
N ASP A 40 19.07 0.41 -27.14
CA ASP A 40 17.85 1.20 -26.93
C ASP A 40 17.79 1.69 -25.48
N PHE A 41 17.27 2.89 -25.31
CA PHE A 41 16.89 3.47 -24.02
C PHE A 41 15.38 3.61 -23.98
N ASN A 42 14.77 3.24 -22.86
CA ASN A 42 13.34 3.43 -22.62
C ASN A 42 13.10 4.06 -21.26
N THR A 43 12.06 4.85 -21.14
CA THR A 43 11.60 5.42 -19.89
C THR A 43 10.09 5.55 -19.87
N LEU A 44 9.51 5.35 -18.69
CA LEU A 44 8.09 5.46 -18.41
C LEU A 44 7.90 6.19 -17.10
N GLY A 45 6.90 7.06 -17.04
CA GLY A 45 6.49 7.72 -15.80
C GLY A 45 4.97 7.82 -15.71
N THR A 46 4.42 7.50 -14.54
CA THR A 46 3.00 7.63 -14.23
C THR A 46 2.84 8.32 -12.89
N ILE A 47 2.01 9.35 -12.85
CA ILE A 47 1.55 10.01 -11.63
C ILE A 47 0.04 10.03 -11.69
N SER A 48 -0.62 9.40 -10.73
CA SER A 48 -2.08 9.30 -10.70
C SER A 48 -2.63 9.61 -9.31
N GLU A 49 -3.94 9.85 -9.25
CA GLU A 49 -4.73 9.93 -8.04
C GLU A 49 -5.96 9.06 -8.20
N ALA A 50 -6.28 8.29 -7.17
CA ALA A 50 -7.44 7.42 -7.11
C ALA A 50 -7.98 7.47 -5.68
N LYS A 51 -9.04 8.25 -5.43
CA LYS A 51 -9.51 8.55 -4.08
C LYS A 51 -11.02 8.71 -3.99
N ASN A 52 -11.54 8.55 -2.78
CA ASN A 52 -12.91 8.92 -2.45
C ASN A 52 -13.05 10.46 -2.37
N ILE A 53 -14.16 10.98 -2.87
CA ILE A 53 -14.41 12.43 -2.87
C ILE A 53 -15.55 12.87 -1.93
N ASN A 54 -16.15 11.93 -1.21
CA ASN A 54 -17.18 12.23 -0.23
C ASN A 54 -17.12 11.31 0.98
N ASN A 55 -17.75 11.74 2.07
CA ASN A 55 -18.11 10.91 3.20
C ASN A 55 -19.50 10.32 2.97
N VAL A 56 -19.78 9.16 3.56
CA VAL A 56 -21.06 8.45 3.39
C VAL A 56 -21.58 7.90 4.69
N ASN A 57 -22.86 7.58 4.73
CA ASN A 57 -23.41 6.76 5.80
C ASN A 57 -23.05 5.30 5.54
N ALA A 58 -22.51 4.67 6.56
CA ALA A 58 -22.23 3.25 6.59
C ALA A 58 -23.32 2.53 7.38
N VAL A 59 -23.84 1.46 6.82
CA VAL A 59 -24.70 0.52 7.53
C VAL A 59 -23.84 -0.70 7.86
N TYR A 60 -23.81 -1.08 9.12
CA TYR A 60 -22.97 -2.20 9.53
C TYR A 60 -23.68 -3.15 10.51
N MET A 61 -23.24 -4.39 10.50
CA MET A 61 -23.77 -5.47 11.32
C MET A 61 -22.60 -6.31 11.84
N LEU A 62 -22.65 -6.67 13.10
CA LEU A 62 -21.70 -7.61 13.70
C LEU A 62 -22.17 -9.04 13.43
N SER A 63 -21.24 -9.94 13.11
CA SER A 63 -21.59 -11.34 12.82
C SER A 63 -22.24 -12.08 14.00
N LYS A 64 -22.07 -11.58 15.21
CA LYS A 64 -22.64 -12.13 16.45
C LYS A 64 -24.03 -11.56 16.79
N SER A 65 -24.45 -10.51 16.12
CA SER A 65 -25.70 -9.80 16.41
C SER A 65 -26.54 -9.68 15.16
N ALA A 66 -27.83 -9.81 15.32
CA ALA A 66 -28.80 -9.49 14.25
C ALA A 66 -29.09 -7.98 14.15
N GLU A 67 -28.51 -7.17 15.02
CA GLU A 67 -28.71 -5.73 15.05
C GLU A 67 -27.95 -5.04 13.91
N VAL A 68 -28.63 -4.06 13.33
CA VAL A 68 -28.10 -3.23 12.25
C VAL A 68 -27.85 -1.83 12.80
N TYR A 69 -26.67 -1.35 12.60
CA TYR A 69 -26.23 -0.03 13.03
C TYR A 69 -25.98 0.87 11.83
N THR A 70 -26.16 2.16 12.01
CA THR A 70 -25.83 3.19 11.01
C THR A 70 -24.99 4.25 11.66
N ASP A 71 -23.92 4.66 10.95
CA ASP A 71 -23.05 5.74 11.36
C ASP A 71 -22.47 6.46 10.13
N LYS A 72 -22.02 7.70 10.30
CA LYS A 72 -21.32 8.41 9.24
C LYS A 72 -19.86 7.99 9.20
N ALA A 73 -19.40 7.54 8.04
CA ALA A 73 -18.02 7.16 7.80
C ALA A 73 -17.24 8.30 7.12
N TYR A 74 -16.18 8.75 7.76
CA TYR A 74 -15.28 9.80 7.26
C TYR A 74 -14.20 9.18 6.38
N VAL A 75 -14.56 8.88 5.14
CA VAL A 75 -13.70 8.18 4.17
C VAL A 75 -13.29 9.05 2.96
N MET A 76 -13.65 10.33 2.97
CA MET A 76 -13.21 11.29 1.96
C MET A 76 -11.68 11.38 1.96
N ASN A 77 -11.07 11.47 0.77
CA ASN A 77 -9.64 11.46 0.53
C ASN A 77 -8.92 10.13 0.81
N MET A 78 -9.64 9.05 1.19
CA MET A 78 -9.06 7.72 1.22
C MET A 78 -8.76 7.24 -0.20
N ARG A 79 -7.54 6.77 -0.41
CA ARG A 79 -7.02 6.34 -1.70
C ARG A 79 -7.22 4.84 -1.92
N GLU A 80 -7.23 4.43 -3.16
CA GLU A 80 -7.18 3.01 -3.52
C GLU A 80 -5.89 2.39 -2.98
N SER A 81 -6.00 1.18 -2.50
CA SER A 81 -4.92 0.48 -1.81
C SER A 81 -4.22 -0.54 -2.72
N GLY A 82 -2.97 -0.83 -2.41
CA GLY A 82 -2.20 -1.90 -3.04
C GLY A 82 -1.65 -1.58 -4.44
N THR A 83 -2.00 -0.41 -5.00
CA THR A 83 -1.49 0.04 -6.30
C THR A 83 -0.64 1.29 -6.09
N PRO A 84 0.61 1.34 -6.58
CA PRO A 84 1.41 2.55 -6.53
C PRO A 84 0.78 3.63 -7.42
N LEU A 85 0.55 4.82 -6.86
CA LEU A 85 0.01 5.96 -7.58
C LEU A 85 1.11 6.79 -8.27
N THR A 86 2.37 6.47 -8.00
CA THR A 86 3.54 7.01 -8.70
C THR A 86 4.43 5.85 -9.10
N VAL A 87 4.68 5.74 -10.39
CA VAL A 87 5.57 4.73 -10.98
C VAL A 87 6.52 5.42 -11.93
N GLY A 88 7.79 5.08 -11.85
CA GLY A 88 8.81 5.47 -12.84
C GLY A 88 9.59 4.24 -13.29
N SER A 89 10.02 4.22 -14.53
CA SER A 89 10.89 3.17 -15.05
C SER A 89 11.92 3.76 -16.01
N ILE A 90 13.15 3.29 -15.89
CA ILE A 90 14.25 3.60 -16.82
C ILE A 90 14.83 2.25 -17.24
N GLY A 91 14.92 2.02 -18.53
CA GLY A 91 15.40 0.77 -19.12
C GLY A 91 16.49 0.97 -20.14
N LEU A 92 17.42 0.02 -20.17
CA LEU A 92 18.44 -0.13 -21.18
C LEU A 92 18.30 -1.52 -21.83
N ASP A 93 18.12 -1.55 -23.13
CA ASP A 93 18.02 -2.78 -23.93
C ASP A 93 19.23 -2.86 -24.86
N LEU A 94 20.12 -3.80 -24.60
CA LEU A 94 21.29 -4.05 -25.42
C LEU A 94 21.09 -5.35 -26.22
N HIS A 95 21.35 -5.30 -27.52
CA HIS A 95 21.26 -6.45 -28.42
C HIS A 95 22.41 -6.42 -29.45
N THR A 96 23.27 -7.40 -29.38
CA THR A 96 24.41 -7.52 -30.31
C THR A 96 24.87 -8.97 -30.43
N ASN A 97 25.17 -9.42 -31.65
CA ASN A 97 25.75 -10.73 -31.92
C ASN A 97 25.06 -11.92 -31.21
N GLY A 98 23.73 -11.88 -31.14
CA GLY A 98 22.92 -12.88 -30.41
C GLY A 98 22.91 -12.76 -28.91
N TRP A 99 23.55 -11.75 -28.31
CA TRP A 99 23.37 -11.34 -26.93
C TRP A 99 22.20 -10.38 -26.81
N PHE A 100 21.48 -10.49 -25.71
CA PHE A 100 20.53 -9.46 -25.26
C PHE A 100 20.73 -9.23 -23.76
N VAL A 101 20.69 -7.97 -23.36
CA VAL A 101 20.74 -7.55 -21.96
C VAL A 101 19.68 -6.49 -21.76
N ASN A 102 18.77 -6.73 -20.81
CA ASN A 102 17.79 -5.75 -20.38
C ASN A 102 18.05 -5.39 -18.92
N LEU A 103 18.25 -4.12 -18.65
CA LEU A 103 18.40 -3.58 -17.31
C LEU A 103 17.31 -2.56 -17.07
N ASN A 104 16.44 -2.79 -16.09
CA ASN A 104 15.33 -1.91 -15.77
C ASN A 104 15.43 -1.46 -14.31
N ALA A 105 15.44 -0.14 -14.10
CA ALA A 105 15.31 0.47 -12.79
C ALA A 105 13.89 1.03 -12.64
N ASN A 106 13.13 0.46 -11.71
CA ASN A 106 11.73 0.78 -11.46
C ASN A 106 11.61 1.49 -10.12
N TYR A 107 10.88 2.60 -10.10
CA TYR A 107 10.56 3.37 -8.91
C TYR A 107 9.07 3.26 -8.60
N TYR A 108 8.74 3.02 -7.33
CA TYR A 108 7.37 2.93 -6.84
C TYR A 108 7.19 3.84 -5.64
N ASP A 109 6.11 4.60 -5.60
CA ASP A 109 5.73 5.40 -4.43
C ASP A 109 4.21 5.60 -4.37
N ARG A 110 3.75 6.23 -3.29
CA ARG A 110 2.34 6.51 -3.00
C ARG A 110 1.49 5.24 -3.01
N ILE A 111 2.00 4.19 -2.34
CA ILE A 111 1.30 2.92 -2.12
C ILE A 111 0.55 3.05 -0.80
N TYR A 112 -0.78 3.08 -0.85
CA TYR A 112 -1.60 3.21 0.33
C TYR A 112 -2.11 1.85 0.80
N LEU A 113 -2.24 1.67 2.12
CA LEU A 113 -2.80 0.47 2.71
C LEU A 113 -4.33 0.51 2.67
N SER A 114 -4.97 -0.66 2.68
CA SER A 114 -6.42 -0.74 2.82
C SER A 114 -6.84 -0.13 4.16
N TYR A 115 -7.77 0.79 4.11
CA TYR A 115 -8.32 1.42 5.30
C TYR A 115 -9.55 0.67 5.81
N SER A 116 -9.80 0.75 7.11
CA SER A 116 -11.03 0.25 7.73
C SER A 116 -12.02 1.40 7.95
N PRO A 117 -13.21 1.38 7.34
CA PRO A 117 -14.22 2.40 7.57
C PRO A 117 -14.69 2.49 9.02
N SER A 118 -14.69 1.35 9.74
CA SER A 118 -15.16 1.27 11.14
C SER A 118 -14.34 2.15 12.09
N TYR A 119 -13.08 2.43 11.78
CA TYR A 119 -12.24 3.32 12.57
C TYR A 119 -12.52 4.80 12.33
N ARG A 120 -13.31 5.10 11.32
CA ARG A 120 -13.65 6.46 10.86
C ARG A 120 -15.12 6.77 11.02
N TYR A 121 -15.85 6.00 11.83
CA TYR A 121 -17.22 6.31 12.21
C TYR A 121 -17.23 7.53 13.14
N GLU A 122 -18.23 8.38 12.97
CA GLU A 122 -18.40 9.62 13.75
C GLU A 122 -18.37 9.33 15.26
N LYS A 123 -19.06 8.29 15.68
CA LYS A 123 -19.09 7.85 17.08
C LYS A 123 -17.70 7.47 17.61
N VAL A 124 -16.91 6.76 16.79
CA VAL A 124 -15.53 6.37 17.14
C VAL A 124 -14.64 7.61 17.28
N LEU A 125 -14.73 8.53 16.31
CA LEU A 125 -13.94 9.76 16.30
C LEU A 125 -14.29 10.66 17.49
N THR A 126 -15.58 10.79 17.82
CA THR A 126 -16.06 11.58 18.97
C THR A 126 -15.56 10.99 20.29
N ASN A 127 -15.64 9.67 20.46
CA ASN A 127 -15.15 8.99 21.65
C ASN A 127 -13.63 9.16 21.82
N ARG A 128 -12.89 9.08 20.71
CA ARG A 128 -11.44 9.31 20.69
C ARG A 128 -11.08 10.74 21.11
N GLN A 129 -11.79 11.73 20.58
CA GLN A 129 -11.58 13.13 20.95
C GLN A 129 -11.89 13.39 22.43
N ALA A 130 -12.94 12.75 22.97
CA ALA A 130 -13.27 12.84 24.39
C ALA A 130 -12.15 12.25 25.27
N ALA A 131 -11.57 11.11 24.86
CA ALA A 131 -10.44 10.50 25.55
C ALA A 131 -9.19 11.41 25.54
N TYR A 132 -8.91 12.08 24.43
CA TYR A 132 -7.79 13.03 24.33
C TYR A 132 -7.94 14.22 25.29
N LYS A 133 -9.14 14.75 25.39
CA LYS A 133 -9.44 15.84 26.32
C LYS A 133 -9.39 15.42 27.79
N ALA A 134 -9.79 14.18 28.06
CA ALA A 134 -9.82 13.65 29.43
C ALA A 134 -8.41 13.28 29.97
N TYR A 135 -7.49 12.93 29.07
CA TYR A 135 -6.15 12.42 29.45
C TYR A 135 -5.04 13.08 28.63
N PRO A 136 -4.85 14.40 28.73
CA PRO A 136 -3.88 15.14 27.91
C PRO A 136 -2.42 14.72 28.16
N GLU A 137 -2.11 14.19 29.34
CA GLU A 137 -0.77 13.69 29.67
C GLU A 137 -0.37 12.44 28.89
N ILE A 138 -1.37 11.64 28.42
CA ILE A 138 -1.14 10.45 27.61
C ILE A 138 -1.20 10.79 26.13
N PHE A 139 -2.07 11.71 25.78
CA PHE A 139 -2.36 12.12 24.41
C PHE A 139 -1.79 13.50 24.09
N ALA A 140 -0.64 13.83 24.65
CA ALA A 140 0.08 15.03 24.27
C ALA A 140 0.34 15.08 22.76
N PRO A 141 0.29 16.27 22.13
CA PRO A 141 0.46 16.41 20.67
C PRO A 141 1.70 15.71 20.10
N THR A 142 2.78 15.61 20.88
CA THR A 142 4.01 14.91 20.52
C THR A 142 3.85 13.39 20.38
N THR A 143 2.85 12.79 21.03
CA THR A 143 2.53 11.36 20.93
C THR A 143 1.53 11.05 19.83
N LEU A 144 0.85 12.06 19.29
CA LEU A 144 -0.21 11.98 18.29
C LEU A 144 0.15 12.72 16.99
N ASP A 145 1.41 12.98 16.76
CA ASP A 145 1.94 13.69 15.58
C ASP A 145 1.39 15.12 15.41
N GLY A 146 0.83 15.73 16.47
CA GLY A 146 0.33 17.10 16.47
C GLY A 146 -0.87 17.38 15.55
N MET A 147 -1.44 16.35 14.93
CA MET A 147 -2.57 16.51 14.02
C MET A 147 -3.89 16.73 14.75
N SER A 148 -4.79 17.47 14.12
CA SER A 148 -6.18 17.58 14.59
C SER A 148 -6.86 16.20 14.53
N TRP A 149 -7.86 15.97 15.39
CA TRP A 149 -8.57 14.70 15.37
C TRP A 149 -9.18 14.35 14.01
N THR A 150 -9.55 15.35 13.20
CA THR A 150 -10.10 15.15 11.86
C THR A 150 -9.07 14.67 10.87
N GLU A 151 -7.86 15.21 10.92
CA GLU A 151 -6.77 14.83 10.00
C GLU A 151 -6.16 13.50 10.39
N ASP A 152 -5.81 13.34 11.65
CA ASP A 152 -5.17 12.15 12.19
C ASP A 152 -6.11 10.92 12.17
N ALA A 153 -7.38 11.14 12.55
CA ALA A 153 -8.37 10.08 12.58
C ALA A 153 -8.79 9.57 11.20
N VAL A 154 -8.68 10.41 10.18
CA VAL A 154 -9.02 10.03 8.80
C VAL A 154 -7.78 9.81 7.92
N ALA A 155 -6.57 9.96 8.47
CA ALA A 155 -5.34 9.68 7.73
C ALA A 155 -5.29 8.21 7.32
N GLN A 156 -4.86 7.95 6.10
CA GLN A 156 -4.62 6.62 5.58
C GLN A 156 -3.14 6.31 5.61
N GLU A 157 -2.77 5.13 6.07
CA GLU A 157 -1.38 4.71 6.11
C GLU A 157 -0.80 4.60 4.71
N LYS A 158 0.35 5.23 4.51
CA LYS A 158 1.15 5.18 3.29
C LYS A 158 2.32 4.22 3.49
N GLY A 159 2.52 3.32 2.54
CA GLY A 159 3.67 2.43 2.50
C GLY A 159 4.95 3.15 2.05
N HIS A 160 6.08 2.60 2.44
CA HIS A 160 7.37 3.06 1.95
C HIS A 160 7.57 2.64 0.50
N GLY A 161 7.89 3.59 -0.37
CA GLY A 161 8.26 3.37 -1.77
C GLY A 161 9.75 3.09 -1.95
N GLY A 162 10.20 3.04 -3.21
CA GLY A 162 11.63 2.88 -3.49
C GLY A 162 11.94 2.35 -4.87
N TRP A 163 13.21 2.09 -5.09
CA TRP A 163 13.76 1.56 -6.34
C TRP A 163 13.92 0.05 -6.30
N MET A 164 13.59 -0.58 -7.42
CA MET A 164 13.84 -1.99 -7.69
C MET A 164 14.51 -2.11 -9.05
N VAL A 165 15.58 -2.89 -9.15
CA VAL A 165 16.34 -3.08 -10.40
C VAL A 165 16.23 -4.54 -10.83
N ASP A 166 15.86 -4.73 -12.09
CA ASP A 166 15.73 -6.04 -12.71
C ASP A 166 16.72 -6.17 -13.87
N LEU A 167 17.30 -7.33 -14.01
CA LEU A 167 18.29 -7.66 -15.03
C LEU A 167 17.88 -8.94 -15.76
N SER A 168 17.91 -8.90 -17.09
CA SER A 168 17.81 -10.08 -17.93
C SER A 168 19.00 -10.15 -18.89
N ILE A 169 19.71 -11.26 -18.91
CA ILE A 169 20.82 -11.50 -19.83
C ILE A 169 20.58 -12.80 -20.55
N GLY A 170 20.67 -12.77 -21.86
CA GLY A 170 20.53 -13.97 -22.67
C GLY A 170 21.45 -14.01 -23.86
N LYS A 171 21.61 -15.23 -24.39
CA LYS A 171 22.41 -15.53 -25.56
C LYS A 171 21.66 -16.51 -26.46
N SER A 172 21.55 -16.15 -27.73
CA SER A 172 21.12 -17.06 -28.79
C SER A 172 22.32 -17.55 -29.59
N VAL A 173 22.48 -18.85 -29.69
CA VAL A 173 23.54 -19.50 -30.44
C VAL A 173 22.91 -20.26 -31.61
N ARG A 174 23.28 -19.90 -32.82
CA ARG A 174 22.83 -20.60 -34.02
C ARG A 174 23.63 -21.89 -34.19
N LEU A 175 22.92 -23.00 -34.35
CA LEU A 175 23.48 -24.31 -34.61
C LEU A 175 23.24 -24.69 -36.07
N LYS A 176 23.87 -25.76 -36.56
CA LYS A 176 23.65 -26.27 -37.94
C LYS A 176 22.17 -26.65 -38.16
N LYS A 177 21.50 -27.15 -37.12
CA LYS A 177 20.07 -27.49 -37.17
C LYS A 177 19.41 -26.84 -35.95
N GLY A 178 18.87 -25.62 -36.11
CA GLY A 178 18.16 -24.91 -35.05
C GLY A 178 18.97 -23.84 -34.31
N SER A 179 18.48 -23.44 -33.15
CA SER A 179 19.15 -22.47 -32.26
C SER A 179 19.00 -22.85 -30.81
N LEU A 180 20.01 -22.55 -29.99
CA LEU A 180 20.03 -22.73 -28.56
C LEU A 180 19.97 -21.35 -27.90
N ASN A 181 19.02 -21.16 -26.98
CA ASN A 181 18.80 -19.90 -26.29
C ASN A 181 19.01 -20.10 -24.79
N PHE A 182 19.81 -19.21 -24.20
CA PHE A 182 20.03 -19.13 -22.76
C PHE A 182 19.47 -17.81 -22.28
N ASN A 183 18.79 -17.83 -21.13
CA ASN A 183 18.30 -16.62 -20.48
C ASN A 183 18.45 -16.72 -18.96
N LEU A 184 19.09 -15.73 -18.38
CA LEU A 184 19.19 -15.53 -16.94
C LEU A 184 18.40 -14.27 -16.61
N MET A 185 17.38 -14.40 -15.76
CA MET A 185 16.59 -13.27 -15.23
C MET A 185 16.88 -13.13 -13.74
N ILE A 186 17.16 -11.93 -13.31
CA ILE A 186 17.33 -11.59 -11.89
C ILE A 186 16.37 -10.42 -11.60
N THR A 187 15.43 -10.63 -10.70
CA THR A 187 14.55 -9.59 -10.21
C THR A 187 15.04 -9.06 -8.86
N ASN A 188 14.83 -7.78 -8.65
CA ASN A 188 15.26 -7.08 -7.44
C ASN A 188 16.77 -7.25 -7.16
N LEU A 189 17.60 -6.90 -8.13
CA LEU A 189 19.07 -7.01 -8.07
C LEU A 189 19.67 -6.27 -6.86
N LEU A 190 19.01 -5.19 -6.40
CA LEU A 190 19.40 -4.41 -5.22
C LEU A 190 18.99 -5.06 -3.89
N ASN A 191 18.27 -6.18 -3.91
CA ASN A 191 17.71 -6.84 -2.74
C ASN A 191 16.90 -5.90 -1.84
N ASN A 192 16.14 -4.96 -2.44
CA ASN A 192 15.35 -4.01 -1.68
C ASN A 192 14.06 -4.67 -1.18
N GLN A 193 14.03 -5.05 0.09
CA GLN A 193 12.87 -5.66 0.76
C GLN A 193 12.09 -4.64 1.61
N LYS A 194 12.32 -3.33 1.43
CA LYS A 194 11.68 -2.28 2.22
C LYS A 194 10.47 -1.66 1.52
N ILE A 195 10.30 -1.90 0.23
CA ILE A 195 9.15 -1.37 -0.52
C ILE A 195 7.89 -2.10 -0.05
N VAL A 196 6.91 -1.33 0.39
CA VAL A 196 5.60 -1.85 0.79
C VAL A 196 4.75 -2.06 -0.46
N THR A 197 4.30 -3.29 -0.69
CA THR A 197 3.48 -3.65 -1.85
C THR A 197 1.98 -3.61 -1.57
N GLY A 198 1.60 -3.46 -0.30
CA GLY A 198 0.23 -3.40 0.17
C GLY A 198 0.13 -3.65 1.66
N GLY A 199 -1.06 -3.88 2.12
CA GLY A 199 -1.37 -4.14 3.51
C GLY A 199 -2.69 -3.53 3.93
N TYR A 200 -2.97 -3.55 5.21
CA TYR A 200 -4.20 -3.03 5.77
C TYR A 200 -4.01 -2.49 7.19
N GLU A 201 -4.89 -1.59 7.57
CA GLU A 201 -5.00 -1.11 8.94
C GLU A 201 -5.52 -2.23 9.83
N GLN A 202 -4.87 -2.46 10.96
CA GLN A 202 -5.30 -3.41 11.97
C GLN A 202 -5.93 -2.67 13.15
N ASN A 203 -6.90 -3.33 13.78
CA ASN A 203 -7.41 -2.91 15.07
C ASN A 203 -6.38 -3.22 16.16
N SER A 204 -5.39 -2.37 16.31
CA SER A 204 -4.46 -2.44 17.42
C SER A 204 -4.78 -1.36 18.42
N ARG A 205 -5.21 -1.77 19.61
CA ARG A 205 -5.43 -0.87 20.73
C ARG A 205 -4.20 -0.89 21.62
N SER A 206 -3.58 0.26 21.81
CA SER A 206 -2.64 0.44 22.90
C SER A 206 -3.44 0.65 24.18
N GLY A 207 -3.32 -0.27 25.11
CA GLY A 207 -3.85 -0.10 26.47
C GLY A 207 -2.92 0.79 27.28
N TYR A 208 -3.46 1.82 27.90
CA TYR A 208 -2.77 2.63 28.89
C TYR A 208 -3.44 2.42 30.24
N THR A 209 -2.64 2.18 31.27
CA THR A 209 -3.11 2.14 32.66
C THR A 209 -2.86 3.51 33.27
N ILE A 210 -3.91 4.17 33.68
CA ILE A 210 -3.86 5.51 34.28
C ILE A 210 -4.28 5.42 35.71
N THR A 211 -3.50 6.01 36.61
CA THR A 211 -3.86 6.16 38.01
C THR A 211 -4.21 7.63 38.26
N THR A 212 -5.47 7.93 38.49
CA THR A 212 -5.95 9.27 38.81
C THR A 212 -6.69 9.20 40.14
N GLY A 213 -6.23 9.96 41.15
CA GLY A 213 -6.89 10.00 42.48
C GLY A 213 -6.88 8.68 43.23
N GLY A 214 -5.96 7.76 42.91
CA GLY A 214 -5.88 6.41 43.51
C GLY A 214 -6.73 5.36 42.79
N GLU A 215 -7.49 5.73 41.75
CA GLU A 215 -8.23 4.81 40.92
C GLU A 215 -7.40 4.44 39.69
N VAL A 216 -7.36 3.14 39.37
CA VAL A 216 -6.67 2.59 38.20
C VAL A 216 -7.66 2.43 37.07
N ASN A 217 -7.51 3.24 36.03
CA ASN A 217 -8.33 3.17 34.81
C ASN A 217 -7.54 2.60 33.64
N ASN A 218 -8.09 1.60 32.98
CA ASN A 218 -7.54 1.06 31.73
C ASN A 218 -8.18 1.78 30.53
N VAL A 219 -7.42 2.69 29.92
CA VAL A 219 -7.86 3.40 28.72
C VAL A 219 -7.26 2.75 27.49
N ARG A 220 -8.12 2.35 26.55
CA ARG A 220 -7.70 1.81 25.26
C ARG A 220 -7.84 2.85 24.19
N VAL A 221 -6.75 3.15 23.50
CA VAL A 221 -6.72 4.13 22.42
C VAL A 221 -6.19 3.54 21.13
N TYR A 222 -6.84 3.92 20.09
CA TYR A 222 -6.46 3.64 18.73
C TYR A 222 -5.24 4.45 18.31
N GLN A 223 -4.23 3.78 17.76
CA GLN A 223 -3.11 4.41 17.08
C GLN A 223 -2.95 3.76 15.71
N PHE A 224 -3.46 4.40 14.67
CA PHE A 224 -3.41 3.89 13.30
C PHE A 224 -2.00 3.64 12.78
N SER A 225 -1.06 4.51 13.13
CA SER A 225 0.32 4.44 12.67
C SER A 225 1.16 3.35 13.33
N LYS A 226 0.73 2.78 14.44
CA LYS A 226 1.61 1.90 15.24
C LYS A 226 1.53 0.42 14.91
N ASN A 227 0.51 -0.06 14.19
CA ASN A 227 0.42 -1.49 13.91
C ASN A 227 -0.32 -1.85 12.60
N PRO A 228 -0.03 -1.21 11.46
CA PRO A 228 -0.56 -1.66 10.19
C PRO A 228 0.10 -2.99 9.79
N LYS A 229 -0.66 -3.88 9.18
CA LYS A 229 -0.10 -5.05 8.52
C LYS A 229 0.45 -4.62 7.16
N LYS A 230 1.75 -4.79 6.94
CA LYS A 230 2.43 -4.43 5.69
C LYS A 230 2.93 -5.68 4.97
N TYR A 231 2.78 -5.68 3.67
CA TYR A 231 3.40 -6.65 2.76
C TYR A 231 4.56 -5.96 2.05
N TYR A 232 5.63 -6.69 1.85
CA TYR A 232 6.87 -6.14 1.30
C TYR A 232 7.27 -6.86 0.03
N THR A 233 8.12 -6.23 -0.75
CA THR A 233 8.78 -6.85 -1.90
C THR A 233 9.60 -8.06 -1.44
N TRP A 234 9.63 -9.08 -2.29
CA TRP A 234 10.51 -10.21 -2.13
C TRP A 234 11.98 -9.78 -2.34
N GLY A 235 12.90 -10.49 -1.73
CA GLY A 235 14.33 -10.34 -1.98
C GLY A 235 14.71 -10.66 -3.41
N THR A 236 16.00 -10.61 -3.69
CA THR A 236 16.55 -10.99 -5.01
C THR A 236 16.12 -12.39 -5.37
N ASN A 237 15.56 -12.55 -6.57
CA ASN A 237 15.14 -13.81 -7.12
C ASN A 237 15.73 -13.99 -8.53
N GLY A 238 16.09 -15.22 -8.88
CA GLY A 238 16.69 -15.52 -10.17
C GLY A 238 16.03 -16.72 -10.84
N MET A 239 15.95 -16.67 -12.17
CA MET A 239 15.49 -17.76 -13.01
C MET A 239 16.47 -17.95 -14.16
N PHE A 240 16.87 -19.19 -14.41
CA PHE A 240 17.67 -19.55 -15.58
C PHE A 240 16.85 -20.47 -16.49
N GLN A 241 16.84 -20.14 -17.77
CA GLN A 241 16.08 -20.86 -18.77
C GLN A 241 16.98 -21.25 -19.96
N ILE A 242 16.84 -22.47 -20.43
CA ILE A 242 17.46 -22.97 -21.67
C ILE A 242 16.35 -23.40 -22.61
N GLY A 243 16.39 -22.91 -23.85
CA GLY A 243 15.45 -23.27 -24.89
C GLY A 243 16.16 -23.74 -26.16
N TYR A 244 15.67 -24.79 -26.78
CA TYR A 244 16.12 -25.24 -28.09
C TYR A 244 14.99 -25.11 -29.12
N ARG A 245 15.29 -24.52 -30.25
CA ARG A 245 14.36 -24.36 -31.37
C ARG A 245 14.95 -25.10 -32.58
N PHE A 246 14.18 -26.06 -33.12
CA PHE A 246 14.54 -26.84 -34.33
C PHE A 246 14.28 -26.01 -35.58
#